data_fc508662f972c195c17cbbb17878037d
#
_entry.id   fc508662f972c195c17cbbb17878037d
#
_cell.length_a   1.000
_cell.length_b   1.000
_cell.length_c   1.000
_cell.angle_alpha   90.00
_cell.angle_beta   90.00
_cell.angle_gamma   90.00
#
_symmetry.space_group_name_H-M   'P 1'
#
loop_
_entity.id
_entity.type
_entity.pdbx_description
1 polymer ?
#
loop_
_entity_poly.entity_id
_entity_poly.type
_entity_poly.pdbx_seq_one_letter_code
_entity_poly.pdbx_strand_id
1 'polypeptide(L)'
;NKKLQVMKKLILLMLTFACSLCNAQINLVPNFGFEEYDTCPNTWDEVNLATGWSKYCPSSYTPDYFNACASPSTVGVPKSLFCYQSDHRNCGAYMGLVTWGVAVPNERELIGIQLTQSLVIGQKYFLSFYTVMGGASDGTYYYDVPSNNIGMRLSTVAYSASNPVPIDNFSHLRSTTIITDTANWIRISGSIVADSAYQYLILGNFYDDANTDTISLTCPECFNAWGYYLIDDVCISTDSSLCNGGIDALPCVVSVEENILEHQFSFYPNPATDFVRIQNNFNAPFNLSVFNTLGQELYSKQNITSNNLQLDVNSYNAGLLFIKITSQNNQFTYKLLKQ
;
A
#
# COMPACT_ATOMS: atom_id res chain seq x y z
N ASN A 1 -26.58 49.93 -10.09
CA ASN A 1 -26.64 48.94 -8.98
C ASN A 1 -27.23 47.58 -9.38
N LYS A 2 -28.28 47.46 -10.23
CA LYS A 2 -28.82 46.14 -10.67
C LYS A 2 -27.85 45.36 -11.56
N LYS A 3 -27.12 46.01 -12.49
CA LYS A 3 -26.12 45.36 -13.35
C LYS A 3 -24.92 44.75 -12.53
N LEU A 4 -24.48 45.44 -11.48
CA LEU A 4 -23.40 44.98 -10.61
C LEU A 4 -23.82 43.77 -9.75
N GLN A 5 -25.08 43.73 -9.30
CA GLN A 5 -25.63 42.56 -8.57
C GLN A 5 -25.81 41.34 -9.46
N VAL A 6 -26.24 41.53 -10.72
CA VAL A 6 -26.37 40.42 -11.69
C VAL A 6 -24.96 39.86 -12.04
N MET A 7 -23.96 40.73 -12.26
CA MET A 7 -22.61 40.34 -12.53
C MET A 7 -21.98 39.56 -11.34
N LYS A 8 -22.19 40.01 -10.08
CA LYS A 8 -21.73 39.30 -8.90
C LYS A 8 -22.38 37.93 -8.74
N LYS A 9 -23.68 37.79 -9.03
CA LYS A 9 -24.39 36.49 -9.04
C LYS A 9 -23.89 35.56 -10.15
N LEU A 10 -23.60 36.10 -11.35
CA LEU A 10 -23.04 35.30 -12.44
C LEU A 10 -21.63 34.81 -12.16
N ILE A 11 -20.78 35.68 -11.57
CA ILE A 11 -19.41 35.29 -11.13
C ILE A 11 -19.46 34.26 -10.00
N LEU A 12 -20.38 34.38 -9.05
CA LEU A 12 -20.56 33.40 -7.98
C LEU A 12 -21.07 32.06 -8.54
N LEU A 13 -21.96 32.08 -9.52
CA LEU A 13 -22.46 30.88 -10.20
C LEU A 13 -21.37 30.21 -11.05
N MET A 14 -20.49 30.96 -11.71
CA MET A 14 -19.35 30.43 -12.43
C MET A 14 -18.27 29.85 -11.48
N LEU A 15 -18.04 30.47 -10.33
CA LEU A 15 -17.12 29.93 -9.32
C LEU A 15 -17.63 28.65 -8.68
N THR A 16 -18.94 28.51 -8.45
CA THR A 16 -19.52 27.27 -7.95
C THR A 16 -19.54 26.16 -9.00
N PHE A 17 -19.65 26.49 -10.28
CA PHE A 17 -19.56 25.50 -11.37
C PHE A 17 -18.16 25.07 -11.69
N ALA A 18 -17.15 25.94 -11.49
CA ALA A 18 -15.73 25.59 -11.65
C ALA A 18 -15.21 24.68 -10.52
N CYS A 19 -15.81 24.73 -9.32
CA CYS A 19 -15.42 23.88 -8.20
C CYS A 19 -15.95 22.43 -8.32
N SER A 20 -16.92 22.18 -9.20
CA SER A 20 -17.49 20.83 -9.41
C SER A 20 -16.79 20.00 -10.50
N LEU A 21 -15.70 20.51 -11.10
CA LEU A 21 -14.95 19.82 -12.16
C LEU A 21 -13.57 19.31 -11.72
N CYS A 22 -13.17 19.49 -10.47
CA CYS A 22 -12.03 18.76 -9.89
C CYS A 22 -12.54 17.37 -9.44
N ASN A 23 -12.82 16.48 -10.39
CA ASN A 23 -12.78 15.06 -10.09
C ASN A 23 -11.31 14.72 -9.83
N ALA A 24 -10.90 14.71 -8.57
CA ALA A 24 -9.64 14.09 -8.23
C ALA A 24 -9.69 12.65 -8.77
N GLN A 25 -8.68 12.24 -9.51
CA GLN A 25 -8.49 10.84 -9.90
C GLN A 25 -8.37 10.05 -8.60
N ILE A 26 -9.42 9.33 -8.22
CA ILE A 26 -9.44 8.60 -6.96
C ILE A 26 -9.35 7.12 -7.28
N ASN A 27 -8.26 6.48 -6.85
CA ASN A 27 -8.20 5.05 -6.70
C ASN A 27 -8.97 4.67 -5.42
N LEU A 28 -9.95 3.78 -5.54
CA LEU A 28 -10.74 3.31 -4.39
C LEU A 28 -10.01 2.25 -3.56
N VAL A 29 -8.89 1.72 -4.06
CA VAL A 29 -8.04 0.77 -3.34
C VAL A 29 -7.05 1.56 -2.48
N PRO A 30 -7.16 1.53 -1.14
CA PRO A 30 -6.13 2.11 -0.29
C PRO A 30 -4.87 1.25 -0.37
N ASN A 31 -3.70 1.83 -0.11
CA ASN A 31 -2.41 1.12 -0.15
C ASN A 31 -2.27 0.20 -1.38
N PHE A 32 -2.56 0.75 -2.57
CA PHE A 32 -2.76 0.01 -3.82
C PHE A 32 -1.48 -0.61 -4.40
N GLY A 33 -0.31 -0.09 -4.01
CA GLY A 33 1.02 -0.58 -4.37
C GLY A 33 1.74 -1.24 -3.19
N PHE A 34 1.05 -1.45 -2.06
CA PHE A 34 1.55 -2.16 -0.88
C PHE A 34 2.69 -1.47 -0.12
N GLU A 35 3.03 -0.22 -0.43
CA GLU A 35 4.15 0.50 0.19
C GLU A 35 3.91 0.90 1.65
N GLU A 36 2.61 1.05 2.07
CA GLU A 36 2.27 1.36 3.45
C GLU A 36 2.25 0.08 4.30
N TYR A 37 3.00 0.07 5.40
CA TYR A 37 3.11 -1.10 6.28
C TYR A 37 3.24 -0.69 7.76
N ASP A 38 2.80 -1.58 8.65
CA ASP A 38 2.88 -1.37 10.10
C ASP A 38 4.31 -1.65 10.62
N THR A 39 4.89 -2.76 10.16
CA THR A 39 6.28 -3.14 10.43
C THR A 39 6.85 -3.85 9.21
N CYS A 40 8.18 -3.76 9.05
CA CYS A 40 8.89 -4.44 7.97
C CYS A 40 8.72 -5.96 8.07
N PRO A 41 8.35 -6.67 6.98
CA PRO A 41 8.20 -8.12 7.02
C PRO A 41 9.56 -8.81 7.21
N ASN A 42 9.54 -9.94 7.91
CA ASN A 42 10.75 -10.73 8.17
C ASN A 42 10.72 -12.10 7.50
N THR A 43 9.53 -12.62 7.19
CA THR A 43 9.34 -13.96 6.64
C THR A 43 8.10 -14.00 5.74
N TRP A 44 7.79 -15.16 5.18
CA TRP A 44 6.55 -15.41 4.45
C TRP A 44 5.32 -15.37 5.37
N ASP A 45 4.10 -15.34 4.80
CA ASP A 45 2.81 -15.29 5.50
C ASP A 45 2.57 -14.00 6.32
N GLU A 46 3.18 -12.89 5.94
CA GLU A 46 3.07 -11.63 6.68
C GLU A 46 2.27 -10.54 5.92
N VAL A 47 1.32 -10.94 5.08
CA VAL A 47 0.43 -10.03 4.32
C VAL A 47 -0.23 -8.97 5.20
N ASN A 48 -0.61 -9.32 6.43
CA ASN A 48 -1.28 -8.41 7.35
C ASN A 48 -0.40 -7.24 7.82
N LEU A 49 0.92 -7.26 7.53
CA LEU A 49 1.81 -6.14 7.82
C LEU A 49 1.67 -5.02 6.79
N ALA A 50 1.20 -5.29 5.57
CA ALA A 50 0.82 -4.26 4.62
C ALA A 50 -0.50 -3.62 5.07
N THR A 51 -0.47 -2.32 5.35
CA THR A 51 -1.60 -1.60 5.95
C THR A 51 -2.91 -1.82 5.18
N GLY A 52 -3.92 -2.32 5.87
CA GLY A 52 -5.26 -2.57 5.35
C GLY A 52 -5.45 -3.90 4.60
N TRP A 53 -4.38 -4.57 4.17
CA TRP A 53 -4.44 -5.87 3.50
C TRP A 53 -4.54 -7.02 4.50
N SER A 54 -5.20 -8.08 4.10
CA SER A 54 -5.41 -9.25 4.97
C SER A 54 -5.52 -10.54 4.14
N LYS A 55 -5.24 -11.66 4.80
CA LYS A 55 -5.43 -13.00 4.26
C LYS A 55 -6.93 -13.35 4.22
N TYR A 56 -7.44 -13.69 3.02
CA TYR A 56 -8.82 -14.08 2.77
C TYR A 56 -8.95 -15.57 2.33
N CYS A 57 -7.89 -16.32 2.46
CA CYS A 57 -7.83 -17.79 2.33
C CYS A 57 -7.69 -18.46 3.70
N PRO A 58 -7.80 -19.81 3.78
CA PRO A 58 -7.58 -20.57 5.02
C PRO A 58 -6.26 -20.22 5.70
N SER A 59 -6.21 -20.31 7.02
CA SER A 59 -5.03 -19.95 7.82
C SER A 59 -3.79 -20.79 7.53
N SER A 60 -3.97 -21.98 6.92
CA SER A 60 -2.86 -22.85 6.49
C SER A 60 -2.14 -22.38 5.23
N TYR A 61 -2.69 -21.43 4.48
CA TYR A 61 -2.08 -20.85 3.29
C TYR A 61 -1.29 -19.59 3.67
N THR A 62 -0.24 -19.31 2.93
CA THR A 62 0.81 -18.37 3.34
C THR A 62 1.12 -17.35 2.25
N PRO A 63 0.16 -16.50 1.86
CA PRO A 63 0.44 -15.44 0.90
C PRO A 63 1.50 -14.48 1.46
N ASP A 64 2.40 -14.02 0.58
CA ASP A 64 3.61 -13.34 0.97
C ASP A 64 3.53 -11.82 0.74
N TYR A 65 4.12 -11.06 1.68
CA TYR A 65 4.35 -9.64 1.53
C TYR A 65 5.84 -9.36 1.32
N PHE A 66 6.20 -8.76 0.20
CA PHE A 66 7.55 -8.38 -0.16
C PHE A 66 7.77 -6.90 0.01
N ASN A 67 8.87 -6.51 0.64
CA ASN A 67 9.22 -5.10 0.82
C ASN A 67 10.73 -4.87 0.81
N ALA A 68 11.16 -3.72 0.27
CA ALA A 68 12.57 -3.33 0.18
C ALA A 68 13.25 -3.14 1.55
N CYS A 69 12.49 -2.97 2.62
CA CYS A 69 13.02 -2.94 3.99
C CYS A 69 13.43 -4.33 4.50
N ALA A 70 12.92 -5.41 3.89
CA ALA A 70 13.14 -6.78 4.33
C ALA A 70 14.49 -7.35 3.88
N SER A 71 14.88 -8.48 4.51
CA SER A 71 16.10 -9.17 4.12
C SER A 71 16.00 -9.80 2.73
N PRO A 72 17.05 -9.67 1.88
CA PRO A 72 17.13 -10.37 0.60
C PRO A 72 17.11 -11.91 0.70
N SER A 73 17.30 -12.47 1.87
CA SER A 73 17.21 -13.90 2.12
C SER A 73 15.82 -14.40 2.51
N THR A 74 14.85 -13.52 2.61
CA THR A 74 13.45 -13.83 2.93
C THR A 74 12.51 -13.18 1.91
N VAL A 75 11.91 -12.04 2.23
CA VAL A 75 10.90 -11.35 1.43
C VAL A 75 11.35 -9.94 1.00
N GLY A 76 12.65 -9.76 0.76
CA GLY A 76 13.23 -8.50 0.27
C GLY A 76 12.87 -8.20 -1.19
N VAL A 77 12.97 -6.92 -1.57
CA VAL A 77 12.84 -6.42 -2.94
C VAL A 77 14.13 -5.71 -3.33
N PRO A 78 14.71 -5.92 -4.50
CA PRO A 78 14.26 -6.79 -5.60
C PRO A 78 14.65 -8.27 -5.43
N LYS A 79 15.42 -8.64 -4.41
CA LYS A 79 15.88 -10.01 -4.18
C LYS A 79 15.17 -10.62 -2.98
N SER A 80 14.58 -11.78 -3.18
CA SER A 80 13.95 -12.59 -2.14
C SER A 80 14.38 -14.06 -2.22
N LEU A 81 13.82 -14.91 -1.34
CA LEU A 81 13.96 -16.36 -1.44
C LEU A 81 13.22 -16.91 -2.70
N PHE A 82 12.12 -16.28 -3.10
CA PHE A 82 11.22 -16.79 -4.14
C PHE A 82 11.52 -16.25 -5.54
N CYS A 83 12.16 -15.08 -5.67
CA CYS A 83 12.40 -14.45 -6.98
C CYS A 83 13.45 -13.34 -6.90
N TYR A 84 13.86 -12.86 -8.07
CA TYR A 84 14.54 -11.59 -8.25
C TYR A 84 13.65 -10.71 -9.12
N GLN A 85 12.87 -9.84 -8.47
CA GLN A 85 11.91 -8.97 -9.13
C GLN A 85 11.87 -7.60 -8.44
N SER A 86 12.03 -6.52 -9.22
CA SER A 86 11.67 -5.18 -8.76
C SER A 86 10.15 -5.02 -8.81
N ASP A 87 9.59 -4.24 -7.90
CA ASP A 87 8.20 -3.82 -7.99
C ASP A 87 7.93 -2.99 -9.24
N HIS A 88 6.67 -2.88 -9.63
CA HIS A 88 6.30 -2.30 -10.92
C HIS A 88 6.73 -0.82 -11.07
N ARG A 89 6.56 0.00 -10.04
CA ARG A 89 6.90 1.44 -10.06
C ARG A 89 8.24 1.81 -9.40
N ASN A 90 9.01 0.84 -8.90
CA ASN A 90 10.19 1.03 -8.06
C ASN A 90 9.89 1.75 -6.72
N CYS A 91 8.74 1.45 -6.13
CA CYS A 91 8.32 1.95 -4.82
C CYS A 91 8.68 1.01 -3.67
N GLY A 92 9.08 -0.21 -3.98
CA GLY A 92 9.73 -1.15 -3.06
C GLY A 92 8.83 -2.19 -2.43
N ALA A 93 7.61 -2.44 -2.92
CA ALA A 93 6.72 -3.45 -2.35
C ALA A 93 5.85 -4.16 -3.39
N TYR A 94 5.43 -5.38 -3.10
CA TYR A 94 4.43 -6.16 -3.84
C TYR A 94 3.97 -7.37 -3.01
N MET A 95 2.90 -8.05 -3.48
CA MET A 95 2.40 -9.30 -2.90
C MET A 95 2.74 -10.51 -3.76
N GLY A 96 2.90 -11.68 -3.12
CA GLY A 96 3.08 -12.97 -3.80
C GLY A 96 2.00 -13.96 -3.39
N LEU A 97 1.42 -14.66 -4.38
CA LEU A 97 0.30 -15.57 -4.19
C LEU A 97 0.48 -16.88 -4.93
N VAL A 98 0.19 -18.00 -4.27
CA VAL A 98 -0.05 -19.29 -4.94
C VAL A 98 -1.43 -19.25 -5.59
N THR A 99 -1.46 -19.41 -6.91
CA THR A 99 -2.70 -19.44 -7.71
C THR A 99 -3.13 -20.85 -8.10
N TRP A 100 -2.23 -21.82 -7.93
CA TRP A 100 -2.46 -23.25 -8.17
C TRP A 100 -1.39 -24.06 -7.45
N GLY A 101 -1.74 -25.21 -6.89
CA GLY A 101 -0.82 -26.13 -6.24
C GLY A 101 -1.13 -27.59 -6.57
N VAL A 102 -0.09 -28.42 -6.74
CA VAL A 102 -0.25 -29.84 -7.08
C VAL A 102 -0.59 -30.70 -5.87
N ALA A 103 -0.14 -30.30 -4.67
CA ALA A 103 -0.21 -31.12 -3.46
C ALA A 103 -1.59 -31.10 -2.79
N VAL A 104 -2.31 -30.00 -2.88
CA VAL A 104 -3.61 -29.78 -2.24
C VAL A 104 -4.65 -29.39 -3.31
N PRO A 105 -5.75 -30.14 -3.45
CA PRO A 105 -6.81 -29.77 -4.39
C PRO A 105 -7.35 -28.37 -4.15
N ASN A 106 -7.45 -27.58 -5.21
CA ASN A 106 -7.93 -26.20 -5.18
C ASN A 106 -7.13 -25.30 -4.23
N GLU A 107 -5.83 -25.51 -4.11
CA GLU A 107 -4.94 -24.64 -3.34
C GLU A 107 -4.89 -23.25 -3.98
N ARG A 108 -5.37 -22.24 -3.24
CA ARG A 108 -5.48 -20.86 -3.69
C ARG A 108 -5.18 -19.90 -2.55
N GLU A 109 -4.18 -19.06 -2.74
CA GLU A 109 -3.93 -17.96 -1.82
C GLU A 109 -4.71 -16.73 -2.29
N LEU A 110 -5.45 -16.15 -1.35
CA LEU A 110 -6.32 -15.01 -1.60
C LEU A 110 -6.05 -13.94 -0.55
N ILE A 111 -5.87 -12.71 -1.01
CA ILE A 111 -5.72 -11.54 -0.17
C ILE A 111 -6.83 -10.54 -0.46
N GLY A 112 -7.14 -9.68 0.49
CA GLY A 112 -8.18 -8.69 0.30
C GLY A 112 -8.01 -7.44 1.13
N ILE A 113 -8.74 -6.40 0.73
CA ILE A 113 -8.74 -5.08 1.37
C ILE A 113 -10.13 -4.48 1.32
N GLN A 114 -10.46 -3.66 2.30
CA GLN A 114 -11.66 -2.82 2.27
C GLN A 114 -11.40 -1.59 1.40
N LEU A 115 -12.32 -1.28 0.49
CA LEU A 115 -12.28 -0.09 -0.34
C LEU A 115 -12.51 1.17 0.51
N THR A 116 -11.97 2.30 0.06
CA THR A 116 -12.15 3.62 0.72
C THR A 116 -13.61 4.06 0.75
N GLN A 117 -14.42 3.58 -0.19
CA GLN A 117 -15.88 3.74 -0.23
C GLN A 117 -16.54 2.59 -1.00
N SER A 118 -17.81 2.33 -0.70
CA SER A 118 -18.59 1.34 -1.42
C SER A 118 -18.84 1.77 -2.86
N LEU A 119 -18.90 0.80 -3.78
CA LEU A 119 -19.29 1.06 -5.15
C LEU A 119 -20.77 1.46 -5.23
N VAL A 120 -21.11 2.36 -6.15
CA VAL A 120 -22.47 2.80 -6.43
C VAL A 120 -23.12 1.89 -7.46
N ILE A 121 -24.24 1.28 -7.14
CA ILE A 121 -25.00 0.41 -8.06
C ILE A 121 -25.35 1.16 -9.33
N GLY A 122 -25.12 0.53 -10.48
CA GLY A 122 -25.35 1.10 -11.80
C GLY A 122 -24.21 2.00 -12.32
N GLN A 123 -23.23 2.35 -11.49
CA GLN A 123 -22.04 3.10 -11.89
C GLN A 123 -21.02 2.19 -12.55
N LYS A 124 -20.39 2.67 -13.63
CA LYS A 124 -19.28 1.98 -14.30
C LYS A 124 -17.98 2.26 -13.56
N TYR A 125 -17.20 1.20 -13.31
CA TYR A 125 -15.86 1.23 -12.73
C TYR A 125 -14.87 0.54 -13.65
N PHE A 126 -13.65 1.06 -13.69
CA PHE A 126 -12.50 0.47 -14.33
C PHE A 126 -11.65 -0.22 -13.29
N LEU A 127 -11.11 -1.38 -13.64
CA LEU A 127 -10.37 -2.28 -12.77
C LEU A 127 -9.04 -2.59 -13.43
N SER A 128 -7.95 -2.61 -12.67
CA SER A 128 -6.68 -3.17 -13.13
C SER A 128 -5.78 -3.57 -11.97
N PHE A 129 -4.81 -4.41 -12.27
CA PHE A 129 -3.65 -4.71 -11.44
C PHE A 129 -2.50 -5.14 -12.34
N TYR A 130 -1.29 -5.03 -11.85
CA TYR A 130 -0.12 -5.59 -12.52
C TYR A 130 0.24 -6.93 -11.90
N THR A 131 0.72 -7.85 -12.74
CA THR A 131 1.18 -9.17 -12.31
C THR A 131 2.35 -9.64 -13.15
N VAL A 132 3.21 -10.44 -12.55
CA VAL A 132 4.30 -11.15 -13.19
C VAL A 132 4.41 -12.53 -12.57
N MET A 133 4.79 -13.54 -13.34
CA MET A 133 5.04 -14.86 -12.78
C MET A 133 6.27 -14.79 -11.87
N GLY A 134 6.11 -15.14 -10.60
CA GLY A 134 7.22 -15.45 -9.71
C GLY A 134 7.84 -16.78 -10.15
N GLY A 135 9.14 -16.91 -10.03
CA GLY A 135 9.81 -18.13 -10.39
C GLY A 135 11.12 -18.28 -9.64
N ALA A 136 11.15 -19.21 -8.70
CA ALA A 136 12.39 -19.70 -8.11
C ALA A 136 12.27 -21.19 -7.89
N SER A 137 13.41 -21.87 -7.90
CA SER A 137 13.52 -23.23 -7.41
C SER A 137 14.73 -23.27 -6.46
N ASP A 138 14.52 -23.79 -5.29
CA ASP A 138 15.61 -24.12 -4.36
C ASP A 138 16.05 -25.61 -4.47
N GLY A 139 15.49 -26.31 -5.48
CA GLY A 139 15.69 -27.74 -5.70
C GLY A 139 14.72 -28.63 -4.92
N THR A 140 13.89 -28.05 -4.04
CA THR A 140 12.87 -28.76 -3.26
C THR A 140 11.46 -28.30 -3.67
N TYR A 141 11.30 -26.98 -3.86
CA TYR A 141 10.06 -26.34 -4.26
C TYR A 141 10.21 -25.71 -5.64
N TYR A 142 9.18 -25.86 -6.47
CA TYR A 142 9.16 -25.36 -7.84
C TYR A 142 7.98 -24.41 -8.01
N TYR A 143 8.27 -23.12 -8.17
CA TYR A 143 7.27 -22.06 -8.43
C TYR A 143 7.20 -21.74 -9.92
N ASP A 144 7.10 -22.80 -10.76
CA ASP A 144 7.27 -22.74 -12.18
C ASP A 144 6.11 -23.37 -12.97
N VAL A 145 4.94 -23.47 -12.36
CA VAL A 145 3.71 -23.93 -13.02
C VAL A 145 2.80 -22.74 -13.30
N PRO A 146 3.00 -22.01 -14.41
CA PRO A 146 2.12 -20.91 -14.74
C PRO A 146 0.69 -21.38 -14.94
N SER A 147 -0.25 -20.55 -14.50
CA SER A 147 -1.68 -20.77 -14.61
C SER A 147 -2.39 -19.57 -15.22
N ASN A 148 -3.60 -19.79 -15.73
CA ASN A 148 -4.53 -18.69 -16.00
C ASN A 148 -5.31 -18.30 -14.73
N ASN A 149 -6.28 -17.41 -14.89
CA ASN A 149 -7.30 -17.02 -13.88
C ASN A 149 -6.81 -16.20 -12.69
N ILE A 150 -5.52 -15.77 -12.66
CA ILE A 150 -5.20 -14.72 -11.68
C ILE A 150 -6.12 -13.52 -11.92
N GLY A 151 -6.77 -13.03 -10.86
CA GLY A 151 -7.87 -12.09 -11.04
C GLY A 151 -8.25 -11.29 -9.80
N MET A 152 -9.33 -10.56 -9.97
CA MET A 152 -9.91 -9.64 -9.01
C MET A 152 -11.39 -9.96 -8.81
N ARG A 153 -11.82 -10.05 -7.55
CA ARG A 153 -13.21 -10.21 -7.15
C ARG A 153 -13.62 -9.08 -6.22
N LEU A 154 -14.82 -8.56 -6.41
CA LEU A 154 -15.44 -7.59 -5.52
C LEU A 154 -16.46 -8.30 -4.63
N SER A 155 -16.63 -7.82 -3.40
CA SER A 155 -17.54 -8.42 -2.44
C SER A 155 -18.23 -7.38 -1.56
N THR A 156 -19.46 -7.70 -1.13
CA THR A 156 -20.16 -7.01 -0.05
C THR A 156 -19.90 -7.64 1.30
N VAL A 157 -19.24 -8.82 1.32
CA VAL A 157 -18.92 -9.61 2.52
C VAL A 157 -17.47 -9.40 2.91
N ALA A 158 -17.22 -9.13 4.18
CA ALA A 158 -15.88 -9.17 4.77
C ALA A 158 -15.45 -10.64 4.95
N TYR A 159 -14.50 -11.07 4.13
CA TYR A 159 -13.87 -12.39 4.29
C TYR A 159 -12.67 -12.31 5.24
N SER A 160 -12.19 -13.48 5.67
CA SER A 160 -11.04 -13.62 6.57
C SER A 160 -10.49 -15.03 6.51
N ALA A 161 -9.39 -15.32 7.19
CA ALA A 161 -8.86 -16.68 7.31
C ALA A 161 -9.84 -17.66 8.02
N SER A 162 -10.73 -17.16 8.89
CA SER A 162 -11.78 -17.95 9.53
C SER A 162 -13.09 -18.05 8.73
N ASN A 163 -13.26 -17.19 7.74
CA ASN A 163 -14.36 -17.16 6.78
C ASN A 163 -13.79 -16.91 5.39
N PRO A 164 -13.10 -17.90 4.79
CA PRO A 164 -12.39 -17.71 3.54
C PRO A 164 -13.32 -17.50 2.35
N VAL A 165 -12.79 -16.84 1.31
CA VAL A 165 -13.49 -16.67 0.04
C VAL A 165 -13.72 -18.05 -0.61
N PRO A 166 -14.94 -18.33 -1.11
CA PRO A 166 -15.21 -19.59 -1.81
C PRO A 166 -14.50 -19.63 -3.18
N ILE A 167 -14.03 -20.82 -3.55
CA ILE A 167 -13.59 -21.15 -4.91
C ILE A 167 -14.81 -21.65 -5.69
N ASP A 168 -15.48 -20.71 -6.41
CA ASP A 168 -16.76 -20.92 -7.05
C ASP A 168 -16.78 -20.57 -8.53
N ASN A 169 -15.60 -20.48 -9.14
CA ASN A 169 -15.38 -20.22 -10.58
C ASN A 169 -15.88 -18.84 -11.03
N PHE A 170 -15.79 -17.82 -10.16
CA PHE A 170 -16.23 -16.48 -10.48
C PHE A 170 -15.23 -15.40 -10.07
N SER A 171 -14.97 -14.47 -10.98
CA SER A 171 -14.23 -13.22 -10.74
C SER A 171 -14.79 -12.08 -11.59
N HIS A 172 -14.61 -10.84 -11.17
CA HIS A 172 -15.03 -9.67 -11.93
C HIS A 172 -14.02 -9.28 -13.02
N LEU A 173 -12.76 -9.61 -12.80
CA LEU A 173 -11.65 -9.43 -13.75
C LEU A 173 -10.67 -10.57 -13.58
N ARG A 174 -10.12 -11.10 -14.69
CA ARG A 174 -9.08 -12.14 -14.66
C ARG A 174 -8.23 -12.16 -15.92
N SER A 175 -7.04 -12.75 -15.85
CA SER A 175 -6.32 -13.21 -17.02
C SER A 175 -7.00 -14.48 -17.57
N THR A 176 -7.38 -14.46 -18.82
CA THR A 176 -7.90 -15.66 -19.51
C THR A 176 -6.79 -16.47 -20.18
N THR A 177 -5.57 -15.93 -20.24
CA THR A 177 -4.38 -16.57 -20.78
C THR A 177 -3.42 -16.94 -19.67
N ILE A 178 -2.66 -18.00 -19.84
CA ILE A 178 -1.57 -18.38 -18.95
C ILE A 178 -0.46 -17.33 -19.11
N ILE A 179 -0.02 -16.74 -18.00
CA ILE A 179 1.06 -15.76 -17.97
C ILE A 179 2.35 -16.49 -17.61
N THR A 180 3.32 -16.48 -18.51
CA THR A 180 4.62 -17.14 -18.35
C THR A 180 5.79 -16.17 -18.25
N ASP A 181 5.56 -14.86 -18.36
CA ASP A 181 6.61 -13.85 -18.26
C ASP A 181 7.04 -13.71 -16.78
N THR A 182 8.32 -13.93 -16.54
CA THR A 182 8.96 -13.82 -15.21
C THR A 182 9.78 -12.54 -15.07
N ALA A 183 9.80 -11.67 -16.07
CA ALA A 183 10.62 -10.46 -16.08
C ALA A 183 9.81 -9.18 -16.17
N ASN A 184 8.73 -9.18 -16.96
CA ASN A 184 7.96 -7.98 -17.23
C ASN A 184 6.59 -8.04 -16.57
N TRP A 185 6.26 -6.97 -15.84
CA TRP A 185 4.93 -6.79 -15.29
C TRP A 185 3.88 -6.63 -16.39
N ILE A 186 2.81 -7.44 -16.33
CA ILE A 186 1.70 -7.44 -17.28
C ILE A 186 0.49 -6.83 -16.59
N ARG A 187 -0.13 -5.83 -17.22
CA ARG A 187 -1.36 -5.24 -16.72
C ARG A 187 -2.58 -6.08 -17.14
N ILE A 188 -3.36 -6.54 -16.16
CA ILE A 188 -4.69 -7.10 -16.34
C ILE A 188 -5.70 -5.98 -16.11
N SER A 189 -6.57 -5.68 -17.07
CA SER A 189 -7.51 -4.56 -16.97
C SER A 189 -8.86 -4.87 -17.61
N GLY A 190 -9.89 -4.20 -17.08
CA GLY A 190 -11.26 -4.33 -17.56
C GLY A 190 -12.19 -3.29 -16.97
N SER A 191 -13.48 -3.47 -17.14
CA SER A 191 -14.50 -2.61 -16.52
C SER A 191 -15.74 -3.40 -16.20
N ILE A 192 -16.45 -2.96 -15.16
CA ILE A 192 -17.76 -3.47 -14.76
C ILE A 192 -18.75 -2.33 -14.61
N VAL A 193 -20.03 -2.66 -14.65
CA VAL A 193 -21.08 -1.84 -14.05
C VAL A 193 -21.43 -2.51 -12.74
N ALA A 194 -21.30 -1.79 -11.64
CA ALA A 194 -21.54 -2.36 -10.31
C ALA A 194 -23.02 -2.76 -10.16
N ASP A 195 -23.28 -4.03 -9.90
CA ASP A 195 -24.63 -4.55 -9.63
C ASP A 195 -24.94 -4.62 -8.13
N SER A 196 -23.94 -4.40 -7.30
CA SER A 196 -23.99 -4.41 -5.84
C SER A 196 -23.12 -3.30 -5.25
N ALA A 197 -23.41 -2.91 -3.99
CA ALA A 197 -22.60 -1.94 -3.25
C ALA A 197 -21.34 -2.62 -2.66
N TYR A 198 -20.45 -3.04 -3.53
CA TYR A 198 -19.22 -3.72 -3.14
C TYR A 198 -18.33 -2.85 -2.26
N GLN A 199 -17.83 -3.43 -1.18
CA GLN A 199 -17.00 -2.76 -0.17
C GLN A 199 -15.61 -3.36 -0.05
N TYR A 200 -15.39 -4.56 -0.59
CA TYR A 200 -14.15 -5.31 -0.46
C TYR A 200 -13.64 -5.72 -1.85
N LEU A 201 -12.34 -5.68 -1.98
CA LEU A 201 -11.59 -6.22 -3.10
C LEU A 201 -10.85 -7.46 -2.65
N ILE A 202 -10.81 -8.48 -3.51
CA ILE A 202 -10.03 -9.70 -3.31
C ILE A 202 -9.19 -9.96 -4.55
N LEU A 203 -7.94 -10.42 -4.36
CA LEU A 203 -7.00 -10.81 -5.40
C LEU A 203 -6.60 -12.27 -5.27
N GLY A 204 -6.39 -12.95 -6.40
CA GLY A 204 -5.93 -14.33 -6.53
C GLY A 204 -6.68 -15.11 -7.60
N ASN A 205 -6.67 -16.44 -7.52
CA ASN A 205 -7.42 -17.32 -8.44
C ASN A 205 -8.65 -17.89 -7.74
N PHE A 206 -9.84 -17.65 -8.30
CA PHE A 206 -11.15 -18.07 -7.75
C PHE A 206 -11.72 -19.32 -8.44
N TYR A 207 -10.92 -19.95 -9.30
CA TYR A 207 -11.31 -21.09 -10.13
C TYR A 207 -10.71 -22.37 -9.57
N ASP A 208 -11.50 -23.45 -9.54
CA ASP A 208 -11.05 -24.77 -9.14
C ASP A 208 -10.03 -25.36 -10.14
N ASP A 209 -9.44 -26.51 -9.79
CA ASP A 209 -8.41 -27.13 -10.62
C ASP A 209 -8.94 -27.58 -11.99
N ALA A 210 -10.22 -27.96 -12.07
CA ALA A 210 -10.84 -28.36 -13.33
C ALA A 210 -11.06 -27.18 -14.31
N ASN A 211 -11.10 -25.97 -13.78
CA ASN A 211 -11.31 -24.73 -14.54
C ASN A 211 -10.06 -23.83 -14.56
N THR A 212 -8.90 -24.32 -14.11
CA THR A 212 -7.63 -23.61 -14.17
C THR A 212 -6.66 -24.35 -15.09
N ASP A 213 -6.31 -23.71 -16.22
CA ASP A 213 -5.31 -24.24 -17.13
C ASP A 213 -3.90 -23.96 -16.61
N THR A 214 -3.01 -24.94 -16.72
CA THR A 214 -1.61 -24.85 -16.28
C THR A 214 -0.67 -25.41 -17.35
N ILE A 215 0.59 -24.96 -17.30
CA ILE A 215 1.70 -25.51 -18.06
C ILE A 215 2.84 -25.80 -17.10
N SER A 216 3.39 -27.00 -17.07
CA SER A 216 4.63 -27.27 -16.34
C SER A 216 5.82 -26.90 -17.21
N LEU A 217 6.67 -25.97 -16.75
CA LEU A 217 7.79 -25.46 -17.54
C LEU A 217 9.04 -26.33 -17.43
N THR A 218 9.40 -26.80 -16.24
CA THR A 218 10.68 -27.47 -16.00
C THR A 218 10.58 -28.88 -15.43
N CYS A 219 9.53 -29.21 -14.71
CA CYS A 219 9.38 -30.50 -14.04
C CYS A 219 7.97 -31.07 -14.11
N PRO A 220 7.59 -31.77 -15.21
CA PRO A 220 6.24 -32.34 -15.36
C PRO A 220 5.82 -33.33 -14.28
N GLU A 221 6.75 -33.90 -13.54
CA GLU A 221 6.51 -34.93 -12.52
C GLU A 221 6.82 -34.46 -11.08
N CYS A 222 7.00 -33.13 -10.86
CA CYS A 222 7.30 -32.60 -9.54
C CYS A 222 6.06 -32.62 -8.62
N PHE A 223 6.21 -33.26 -7.46
CA PHE A 223 5.15 -33.34 -6.44
C PHE A 223 5.00 -32.07 -5.59
N ASN A 224 5.95 -31.14 -5.67
CA ASN A 224 5.97 -29.88 -4.93
C ASN A 224 6.10 -28.72 -5.93
N ALA A 225 5.07 -28.53 -6.75
CA ALA A 225 5.05 -27.51 -7.78
C ALA A 225 3.85 -26.57 -7.59
N TRP A 226 4.08 -25.27 -7.74
CA TRP A 226 3.07 -24.21 -7.58
C TRP A 226 3.08 -23.22 -8.72
N GLY A 227 1.90 -22.72 -9.05
CA GLY A 227 1.73 -21.49 -9.80
C GLY A 227 1.84 -20.31 -8.85
N TYR A 228 2.89 -19.52 -8.94
CA TYR A 228 3.15 -18.40 -8.06
C TYR A 228 3.23 -17.10 -8.83
N TYR A 229 2.45 -16.09 -8.42
CA TYR A 229 2.37 -14.80 -9.07
C TYR A 229 2.59 -13.66 -8.11
N LEU A 230 3.30 -12.65 -8.58
CA LEU A 230 3.45 -11.38 -7.90
C LEU A 230 2.38 -10.42 -8.39
N ILE A 231 1.87 -9.58 -7.49
CA ILE A 231 0.82 -8.58 -7.78
C ILE A 231 1.27 -7.23 -7.26
N ASP A 232 1.03 -6.17 -8.07
CA ASP A 232 1.31 -4.79 -7.72
C ASP A 232 0.28 -3.84 -8.36
N ASP A 233 0.24 -2.59 -7.89
CA ASP A 233 -0.46 -1.45 -8.45
C ASP A 233 -1.92 -1.72 -8.81
N VAL A 234 -2.72 -1.96 -7.80
CA VAL A 234 -4.14 -2.33 -7.91
C VAL A 234 -5.02 -1.11 -8.05
N CYS A 235 -5.89 -1.08 -9.06
CA CYS A 235 -6.74 0.07 -9.35
C CYS A 235 -8.21 -0.30 -9.42
N ILE A 236 -9.04 0.51 -8.76
CA ILE A 236 -10.50 0.60 -8.97
C ILE A 236 -10.88 2.07 -9.01
N SER A 237 -11.40 2.55 -10.14
CA SER A 237 -11.77 3.96 -10.32
C SER A 237 -12.92 4.12 -11.28
N THR A 238 -13.62 5.23 -11.18
CA THR A 238 -14.57 5.71 -12.22
C THR A 238 -13.84 6.38 -13.38
N ASP A 239 -12.56 6.72 -13.21
CA ASP A 239 -11.70 7.28 -14.25
C ASP A 239 -10.93 6.17 -14.96
N SER A 240 -11.25 5.99 -16.25
CA SER A 240 -10.56 4.99 -17.08
C SER A 240 -9.08 5.27 -17.27
N SER A 241 -8.65 6.53 -17.26
CA SER A 241 -7.26 6.88 -17.51
C SER A 241 -6.36 6.44 -16.37
N LEU A 242 -6.85 6.49 -15.12
CA LEU A 242 -6.12 6.04 -13.95
C LEU A 242 -5.79 4.54 -14.01
N CYS A 243 -6.78 3.69 -14.23
CA CYS A 243 -6.60 2.24 -14.31
C CYS A 243 -6.01 1.75 -15.65
N ASN A 244 -5.85 2.63 -16.63
CA ASN A 244 -5.19 2.33 -17.91
C ASN A 244 -3.75 2.84 -18.01
N GLY A 245 -3.04 2.90 -16.90
CA GLY A 245 -1.64 3.30 -16.81
C GLY A 245 -1.43 4.65 -16.13
N GLY A 246 -2.48 5.39 -15.79
CA GLY A 246 -2.34 6.64 -15.00
C GLY A 246 -1.83 6.40 -13.59
N ILE A 247 -2.04 5.19 -13.04
CA ILE A 247 -1.50 4.77 -11.75
C ILE A 247 0.04 4.77 -11.75
N ASP A 248 0.67 4.51 -12.88
CA ASP A 248 2.13 4.45 -13.03
C ASP A 248 2.79 5.82 -12.76
N ALA A 249 2.04 6.91 -12.93
CA ALA A 249 2.50 8.28 -12.70
C ALA A 249 2.24 8.77 -11.25
N LEU A 250 1.57 7.97 -10.42
CA LEU A 250 1.35 8.35 -9.04
C LEU A 250 2.68 8.26 -8.25
N PRO A 251 2.91 9.19 -7.30
CA PRO A 251 4.08 9.11 -6.46
C PRO A 251 4.03 7.85 -5.59
N CYS A 252 5.20 7.29 -5.30
CA CYS A 252 5.31 6.26 -4.27
C CYS A 252 4.82 6.82 -2.94
N VAL A 253 3.84 6.18 -2.35
CA VAL A 253 3.49 6.42 -0.95
C VAL A 253 4.49 5.62 -0.13
N VAL A 254 5.61 6.21 0.20
CA VAL A 254 6.49 5.62 1.21
C VAL A 254 5.73 5.66 2.52
N SER A 255 5.53 4.51 3.15
CA SER A 255 5.20 4.44 4.57
C SER A 255 6.19 5.35 5.28
N VAL A 256 5.72 6.45 5.84
CA VAL A 256 6.51 7.13 6.85
C VAL A 256 6.48 6.12 7.99
N GLU A 257 7.60 5.39 8.22
CA GLU A 257 7.79 4.70 9.48
C GLU A 257 7.25 5.64 10.55
N GLU A 258 6.19 5.24 11.25
CA GLU A 258 5.78 5.99 12.44
C GLU A 258 7.04 6.10 13.27
N ASN A 259 7.59 7.31 13.29
CA ASN A 259 8.97 7.52 13.65
C ASN A 259 9.10 7.00 15.08
N ILE A 260 9.82 5.90 15.27
CA ILE A 260 10.10 5.34 16.62
C ILE A 260 10.48 6.47 17.56
N LEU A 261 11.08 7.55 17.05
CA LEU A 261 11.39 8.76 17.78
C LEU A 261 10.14 9.57 18.20
N GLU A 262 9.05 9.58 17.45
CA GLU A 262 7.85 10.35 17.78
C GLU A 262 7.24 9.89 19.11
N HIS A 263 7.18 8.59 19.37
CA HIS A 263 6.72 8.01 20.62
C HIS A 263 7.77 8.05 21.74
N GLN A 264 9.03 8.26 21.41
CA GLN A 264 10.14 8.32 22.37
C GLN A 264 10.42 9.74 22.88
N PHE A 265 9.88 10.77 22.21
CA PHE A 265 10.01 12.16 22.64
C PHE A 265 8.65 12.73 23.03
N SER A 266 8.58 13.41 24.16
CA SER A 266 7.39 14.17 24.56
C SER A 266 7.73 15.65 24.72
N PHE A 267 6.79 16.51 24.33
CA PHE A 267 6.94 17.96 24.27
C PHE A 267 5.80 18.63 25.03
N TYR A 268 6.11 19.40 26.06
CA TYR A 268 5.09 20.09 26.83
C TYR A 268 5.64 21.37 27.50
N PRO A 269 4.79 22.41 27.67
CA PRO A 269 3.44 22.51 27.14
C PRO A 269 3.41 22.76 25.64
N ASN A 270 2.31 22.41 24.99
CA ASN A 270 1.96 22.83 23.65
C ASN A 270 0.46 23.19 23.64
N PRO A 271 0.06 24.45 23.47
CA PRO A 271 0.90 25.64 23.18
C PRO A 271 1.88 26.03 24.27
N ALA A 272 3.00 26.65 23.88
CA ALA A 272 4.05 27.12 24.75
C ALA A 272 4.12 28.67 24.78
N THR A 273 4.39 29.25 25.93
CA THR A 273 4.65 30.70 26.09
C THR A 273 6.15 30.99 26.19
N ASP A 274 6.81 30.53 27.23
CA ASP A 274 8.20 30.89 27.54
C ASP A 274 9.19 29.78 27.22
N PHE A 275 8.78 28.54 27.46
CA PHE A 275 9.63 27.37 27.23
C PHE A 275 8.80 26.13 26.81
N VAL A 276 9.47 25.14 26.19
CA VAL A 276 8.99 23.79 26.00
C VAL A 276 9.97 22.79 26.63
N ARG A 277 9.45 21.84 27.37
CA ARG A 277 10.21 20.71 27.88
C ARG A 277 10.17 19.58 26.89
N ILE A 278 11.34 19.00 26.62
CA ILE A 278 11.55 17.89 25.73
C ILE A 278 12.05 16.73 26.57
N GLN A 279 11.24 15.68 26.67
CA GLN A 279 11.61 14.47 27.39
C GLN A 279 12.03 13.41 26.37
N ASN A 280 13.24 12.87 26.53
CA ASN A 280 13.81 11.82 25.69
C ASN A 280 13.73 10.48 26.43
N ASN A 281 12.88 9.57 26.00
CA ASN A 281 12.78 8.20 26.51
C ASN A 281 13.56 7.20 25.65
N PHE A 282 14.19 7.67 24.56
CA PHE A 282 14.97 6.83 23.63
C PHE A 282 16.35 6.44 24.21
N ASN A 283 16.80 7.11 25.27
CA ASN A 283 18.08 6.88 25.95
C ASN A 283 19.31 6.90 25.02
N ALA A 284 19.24 7.60 23.90
CA ALA A 284 20.34 7.81 22.97
C ALA A 284 20.59 9.30 22.74
N PRO A 285 21.82 9.71 22.38
CA PRO A 285 22.12 11.10 22.01
C PRO A 285 21.29 11.53 20.80
N PHE A 286 20.85 12.78 20.80
CA PHE A 286 20.09 13.36 19.70
C PHE A 286 20.56 14.78 19.37
N ASN A 287 20.24 15.22 18.14
CA ASN A 287 20.38 16.60 17.71
C ASN A 287 19.01 17.25 17.62
N LEU A 288 18.96 18.54 17.92
CA LEU A 288 17.73 19.34 17.91
C LEU A 288 17.93 20.60 17.10
N SER A 289 17.02 20.88 16.16
CA SER A 289 16.93 22.15 15.47
C SER A 289 15.51 22.70 15.50
N VAL A 290 15.33 23.99 15.57
CA VAL A 290 14.04 24.69 15.57
C VAL A 290 13.95 25.61 14.37
N PHE A 291 12.85 25.52 13.64
CA PHE A 291 12.59 26.31 12.44
C PHE A 291 11.29 27.10 12.56
N ASN A 292 11.21 28.24 11.93
CA ASN A 292 9.95 28.96 11.71
C ASN A 292 9.23 28.44 10.44
N THR A 293 8.05 29.00 10.15
CA THR A 293 7.24 28.64 8.96
C THR A 293 7.89 28.98 7.61
N LEU A 294 8.93 29.82 7.60
CA LEU A 294 9.71 30.18 6.42
C LEU A 294 10.93 29.26 6.22
N GLY A 295 11.12 28.26 7.11
CA GLY A 295 12.26 27.33 7.06
C GLY A 295 13.57 27.93 7.62
N GLN A 296 13.54 29.10 8.26
CA GLN A 296 14.72 29.68 8.89
C GLN A 296 15.01 28.94 10.20
N GLU A 297 16.27 28.49 10.37
CA GLU A 297 16.72 27.87 11.62
C GLU A 297 16.86 28.95 12.72
N LEU A 298 16.13 28.79 13.80
CA LEU A 298 16.12 29.68 14.97
C LEU A 298 17.05 29.19 16.07
N TYR A 299 17.27 27.88 16.14
CA TYR A 299 18.10 27.23 17.15
C TYR A 299 18.63 25.90 16.63
N SER A 300 19.84 25.53 17.03
CA SER A 300 20.41 24.22 16.79
C SER A 300 21.31 23.80 17.95
N LYS A 301 21.21 22.54 18.34
CA LYS A 301 22.09 21.92 19.35
C LYS A 301 22.33 20.46 18.99
N GLN A 302 23.58 20.05 18.99
CA GLN A 302 24.00 18.71 18.64
C GLN A 302 24.45 17.90 19.86
N ASN A 303 24.38 16.58 19.72
CA ASN A 303 24.87 15.60 20.69
C ASN A 303 24.32 15.80 22.10
N ILE A 304 22.99 15.99 22.21
CA ILE A 304 22.29 16.14 23.47
C ILE A 304 22.13 14.76 24.09
N THR A 305 22.70 14.56 25.29
CA THR A 305 22.64 13.29 26.05
C THR A 305 21.66 13.35 27.21
N SER A 306 21.08 14.52 27.49
CA SER A 306 20.10 14.69 28.56
C SER A 306 18.74 14.11 28.19
N ASN A 307 18.16 13.35 29.11
CA ASN A 307 16.81 12.83 28.99
C ASN A 307 15.72 13.90 29.20
N ASN A 308 16.08 15.06 29.71
CA ASN A 308 15.19 16.21 29.89
C ASN A 308 15.90 17.47 29.42
N LEU A 309 15.34 18.14 28.43
CA LEU A 309 15.83 19.41 27.91
C LEU A 309 14.73 20.45 28.03
N GLN A 310 15.07 21.63 28.53
CA GLN A 310 14.21 22.81 28.48
C GLN A 310 14.71 23.72 27.35
N LEU A 311 13.87 23.96 26.36
CA LEU A 311 14.10 24.89 25.27
C LEU A 311 13.37 26.19 25.56
N ASP A 312 14.12 27.30 25.66
CA ASP A 312 13.56 28.64 25.76
C ASP A 312 13.01 29.08 24.43
N VAL A 313 11.74 29.44 24.35
CA VAL A 313 11.05 29.92 23.15
C VAL A 313 10.50 31.36 23.35
N ASN A 314 10.83 32.02 24.48
CA ASN A 314 10.32 33.34 24.82
C ASN A 314 10.65 34.40 23.77
N SER A 315 11.85 34.34 23.17
CA SER A 315 12.31 35.27 22.15
C SER A 315 11.73 35.05 20.75
N TYR A 316 10.99 33.95 20.54
CA TYR A 316 10.43 33.65 19.20
C TYR A 316 9.04 34.30 19.06
N ASN A 317 8.75 34.69 17.82
CA ASN A 317 7.43 35.23 17.47
C ASN A 317 6.32 34.20 17.70
N ALA A 318 5.14 34.65 18.12
CA ALA A 318 3.97 33.81 18.20
C ALA A 318 3.64 33.20 16.83
N GLY A 319 3.26 31.91 16.83
CA GLY A 319 2.95 31.16 15.62
C GLY A 319 3.44 29.72 15.69
N LEU A 320 3.42 29.04 14.55
CA LEU A 320 3.85 27.66 14.42
C LEU A 320 5.39 27.57 14.30
N LEU A 321 5.98 26.73 15.13
CA LEU A 321 7.40 26.35 15.06
C LEU A 321 7.52 24.87 14.76
N PHE A 322 8.61 24.49 14.09
CA PHE A 322 8.95 23.10 13.80
C PHE A 322 10.21 22.71 14.58
N ILE A 323 10.09 21.74 15.47
CA ILE A 323 11.20 21.18 16.22
C ILE A 323 11.62 19.88 15.55
N LYS A 324 12.81 19.87 14.94
CA LYS A 324 13.40 18.73 14.28
C LYS A 324 14.34 18.00 15.24
N ILE A 325 14.11 16.71 15.45
CA ILE A 325 14.98 15.80 16.21
C ILE A 325 15.64 14.84 15.22
N THR A 326 16.95 14.60 15.38
CA THR A 326 17.68 13.54 14.69
C THR A 326 18.48 12.73 15.69
N SER A 327 18.37 11.41 15.65
CA SER A 327 19.15 10.48 16.48
C SER A 327 19.46 9.22 15.70
N GLN A 328 20.70 8.81 15.67
CA GLN A 328 21.19 7.74 14.82
C GLN A 328 20.82 8.01 13.34
N ASN A 329 20.10 7.09 12.65
CA ASN A 329 19.65 7.27 11.27
C ASN A 329 18.20 7.79 11.16
N ASN A 330 17.54 8.07 12.29
CA ASN A 330 16.14 8.47 12.36
C ASN A 330 16.01 9.98 12.56
N GLN A 331 14.98 10.58 11.96
CA GLN A 331 14.60 11.98 12.20
C GLN A 331 13.09 12.12 12.35
N PHE A 332 12.68 13.09 13.15
CA PHE A 332 11.27 13.42 13.26
C PHE A 332 11.05 14.91 13.49
N THR A 333 9.87 15.43 13.19
CA THR A 333 9.55 16.85 13.32
C THR A 333 8.26 17.04 14.13
N TYR A 334 8.38 17.76 15.24
CA TYR A 334 7.26 18.12 16.10
C TYR A 334 6.76 19.53 15.79
N LYS A 335 5.44 19.72 15.80
CA LYS A 335 4.79 21.01 15.59
C LYS A 335 4.47 21.65 16.95
N LEU A 336 5.12 22.76 17.25
CA LEU A 336 4.90 23.53 18.46
C LEU A 336 4.14 24.82 18.14
N LEU A 337 3.04 25.07 18.85
CA LEU A 337 2.35 26.35 18.79
C LEU A 337 2.92 27.30 19.86
N LYS A 338 3.62 28.36 19.45
CA LYS A 338 4.10 29.44 20.32
C LYS A 338 2.99 30.49 20.44
N GLN A 339 2.65 30.82 21.68
CA GLN A 339 1.74 31.92 22.07
C GLN A 339 2.50 33.14 22.53
#